data_10d1abf21dc2ad1a9b67c292ae9d9eb5
#
_entry.id   10d1abf21dc2ad1a9b67c292ae9d9eb5
#
_cell.length_a   1.000
_cell.length_b   1.000
_cell.length_c   1.000
_cell.angle_alpha   90.00
_cell.angle_beta   90.00
_cell.angle_gamma   90.00
#
_symmetry.space_group_name_H-M   'P 1'
#
loop_
_entity.id
_entity.type
_entity.pdbx_description
1 polymer ?
#
loop_
_entity_poly.entity_id
_entity_poly.type
_entity_poly.pdbx_seq_one_letter_code
_entity_poly.pdbx_strand_id
1 'polypeptide(L)'
;HADFTFDQKYGFRDYRGGGRSSGRETIGRVAAGAVAAKLLERLGVRVFAYTSAIGPVSIDRSRMEISKMWENRLYMPDDIAAKEAESYLEDMMARRDSCGGVVECVIEGLPAGVGEPVFDKLMRLWQSMMSIGAVKGVEIGDGFEAAVSTGSQNNDSFCIDSAGHPAKRTNHSGGVLGGMSDSSPVVIRAA
;
A
#
# COMPACT_ATOMS: atom_id res chain seq x y z
N HIS A 1 17.51 16.16 -5.85
CA HIS A 1 16.52 16.40 -4.79
C HIS A 1 17.12 16.30 -3.39
N ALA A 2 18.22 15.56 -3.23
CA ALA A 2 18.88 15.38 -1.93
C ALA A 2 20.20 16.18 -1.79
N ASP A 3 20.47 17.08 -2.70
CA ASP A 3 21.75 17.79 -2.80
C ASP A 3 22.11 18.53 -1.50
N PHE A 4 21.21 19.36 -1.03
CA PHE A 4 21.41 20.12 0.21
C PHE A 4 21.68 19.22 1.42
N THR A 5 20.88 18.15 1.58
CA THR A 5 21.01 17.25 2.73
C THR A 5 22.30 16.42 2.67
N PHE A 6 22.75 16.04 1.48
CA PHE A 6 24.03 15.34 1.28
C PHE A 6 25.21 16.25 1.60
N ASP A 7 25.19 17.50 1.11
CA ASP A 7 26.24 18.48 1.42
C ASP A 7 26.30 18.77 2.93
N GLN A 8 25.15 18.93 3.60
CA GLN A 8 25.11 19.14 5.05
C GLN A 8 25.61 17.92 5.85
N LYS A 9 25.27 16.73 5.41
CA LYS A 9 25.62 15.50 6.16
C LYS A 9 27.06 15.05 5.94
N TYR A 10 27.55 15.12 4.69
CA TYR A 10 28.82 14.53 4.29
C TYR A 10 29.90 15.55 3.95
N GLY A 11 29.55 16.85 3.83
CA GLY A 11 30.47 17.92 3.43
C GLY A 11 30.76 17.96 1.94
N PHE A 12 30.36 16.98 1.18
CA PHE A 12 30.50 16.91 -0.28
C PHE A 12 29.47 15.93 -0.87
N ARG A 13 29.22 16.05 -2.16
CA ARG A 13 28.39 15.11 -2.92
C ARG A 13 28.94 14.85 -4.32
N ASP A 14 28.55 13.75 -4.92
CA ASP A 14 28.70 13.56 -6.35
C ASP A 14 27.45 14.11 -7.05
N TYR A 15 27.63 15.17 -7.83
CA TYR A 15 26.53 15.83 -8.54
C TYR A 15 25.99 15.04 -9.74
N ARG A 16 26.66 13.97 -10.16
CA ARG A 16 26.33 13.19 -11.37
C ARG A 16 25.15 12.24 -11.18
N GLY A 17 24.65 12.05 -9.98
CA GLY A 17 23.49 11.19 -9.73
C GLY A 17 23.06 11.12 -8.29
N GLY A 18 21.87 10.58 -8.06
CA GLY A 18 21.24 10.49 -6.74
C GLY A 18 21.82 9.42 -5.80
N GLY A 19 22.71 8.54 -6.29
CA GLY A 19 23.30 7.49 -5.46
C GLY A 19 22.24 6.65 -4.75
N ARG A 20 22.40 6.51 -3.43
CA ARG A 20 21.45 5.77 -2.56
C ARG A 20 20.09 6.43 -2.39
N SER A 21 19.94 7.72 -2.70
CA SER A 21 18.63 8.39 -2.73
C SER A 21 17.89 8.23 -4.06
N SER A 22 18.46 7.54 -5.03
CA SER A 22 17.82 7.27 -6.32
C SER A 22 16.72 6.21 -6.18
N GLY A 23 15.62 6.37 -6.93
CA GLY A 23 14.52 5.38 -7.00
C GLY A 23 14.97 3.97 -7.41
N ARG A 24 16.10 3.83 -8.11
CA ARG A 24 16.69 2.52 -8.47
C ARG A 24 17.11 1.66 -7.28
N GLU A 25 17.20 2.22 -6.09
CA GLU A 25 17.39 1.44 -4.85
C GLU A 25 16.26 0.41 -4.63
N THR A 26 15.08 0.64 -5.19
CA THR A 26 13.95 -0.29 -5.09
C THR A 26 14.16 -1.60 -5.85
N ILE A 27 15.13 -1.70 -6.77
CA ILE A 27 15.43 -2.94 -7.51
C ILE A 27 15.65 -4.12 -6.54
N GLY A 28 16.41 -3.91 -5.47
CA GLY A 28 16.66 -4.96 -4.48
C GLY A 28 15.38 -5.42 -3.77
N ARG A 29 14.48 -4.49 -3.46
CA ARG A 29 13.16 -4.80 -2.86
C ARG A 29 12.27 -5.59 -3.81
N VAL A 30 12.21 -5.17 -5.07
CA VAL A 30 11.40 -5.85 -6.10
C VAL A 30 11.91 -7.28 -6.33
N ALA A 31 13.22 -7.46 -6.48
CA ALA A 31 13.82 -8.77 -6.69
C ALA A 31 13.60 -9.71 -5.49
N ALA A 32 13.87 -9.24 -4.27
CA ALA A 32 13.65 -10.02 -3.06
C ALA A 32 12.16 -10.29 -2.82
N GLY A 33 11.30 -9.31 -3.10
CA GLY A 33 9.85 -9.44 -2.99
C GLY A 33 9.28 -10.50 -3.93
N ALA A 34 9.77 -10.59 -5.16
CA ALA A 34 9.35 -11.63 -6.11
C ALA A 34 9.69 -13.05 -5.63
N VAL A 35 10.84 -13.23 -4.97
CA VAL A 35 11.22 -14.52 -4.37
C VAL A 35 10.35 -14.81 -3.14
N ALA A 36 10.14 -13.82 -2.27
CA ALA A 36 9.33 -13.97 -1.07
C ALA A 36 7.86 -14.27 -1.42
N ALA A 37 7.30 -13.62 -2.45
CA ALA A 37 5.93 -13.87 -2.90
C ALA A 37 5.71 -15.34 -3.28
N LYS A 38 6.65 -15.95 -4.00
CA LYS A 38 6.57 -17.39 -4.35
C LYS A 38 6.59 -18.32 -3.14
N LEU A 39 7.29 -17.93 -2.07
CA LEU A 39 7.26 -18.69 -0.83
C LEU A 39 5.91 -18.52 -0.12
N LEU A 40 5.41 -17.30 -0.04
CA LEU A 40 4.12 -16.98 0.58
C LEU A 40 2.96 -17.68 -0.14
N GLU A 41 2.97 -17.73 -1.46
CA GLU A 41 1.98 -18.47 -2.24
C GLU A 41 1.89 -19.95 -1.85
N ARG A 42 3.04 -20.60 -1.58
CA ARG A 42 3.07 -21.98 -1.09
C ARG A 42 2.47 -22.15 0.31
N LEU A 43 2.41 -21.08 1.08
CA LEU A 43 1.77 -21.03 2.39
C LEU A 43 0.30 -20.58 2.30
N GLY A 44 -0.23 -20.40 1.09
CA GLY A 44 -1.60 -19.92 0.87
C GLY A 44 -1.76 -18.41 1.05
N VAL A 45 -0.67 -17.65 1.18
CA VAL A 45 -0.71 -16.20 1.34
C VAL A 45 -0.43 -15.53 0.00
N ARG A 46 -1.33 -14.65 -0.42
CA ARG A 46 -1.22 -13.85 -1.64
C ARG A 46 -1.00 -12.38 -1.30
N VAL A 47 -0.02 -11.78 -1.94
CA VAL A 47 0.28 -10.34 -1.81
C VAL A 47 0.18 -9.69 -3.18
N PHE A 48 -0.59 -8.63 -3.29
CA PHE A 48 -0.68 -7.84 -4.50
C PHE A 48 -0.88 -6.36 -4.17
N ALA A 49 -0.53 -5.49 -5.10
CA ALA A 49 -0.66 -4.05 -4.94
C ALA A 49 -1.14 -3.42 -6.23
N TYR A 50 -1.90 -2.36 -6.10
CA TYR A 50 -2.43 -1.59 -7.22
C TYR A 50 -2.46 -0.10 -6.90
N THR A 51 -2.52 0.72 -7.92
CA THR A 51 -2.68 2.16 -7.77
C THR A 51 -4.14 2.47 -7.46
N SER A 52 -4.39 3.08 -6.30
CA SER A 52 -5.74 3.46 -5.87
C SER A 52 -6.07 4.92 -6.16
N ALA A 53 -5.05 5.79 -6.28
CA ALA A 53 -5.25 7.19 -6.68
C ALA A 53 -4.02 7.76 -7.38
N ILE A 54 -4.24 8.70 -8.30
CA ILE A 54 -3.21 9.54 -8.95
C ILE A 54 -3.72 10.97 -8.96
N GLY A 55 -3.03 11.86 -8.27
CA GLY A 55 -3.51 13.23 -8.07
C GLY A 55 -4.94 13.24 -7.50
N PRO A 56 -5.88 13.94 -8.14
CA PRO A 56 -7.27 13.99 -7.70
C PRO A 56 -8.12 12.79 -8.15
N VAL A 57 -7.60 11.91 -9.00
CA VAL A 57 -8.34 10.77 -9.56
C VAL A 57 -8.18 9.56 -8.66
N SER A 58 -9.28 9.02 -8.16
CA SER A 58 -9.31 7.82 -7.32
C SER A 58 -10.19 6.73 -7.95
N ILE A 59 -9.88 5.47 -7.69
CA ILE A 59 -10.72 4.35 -8.08
C ILE A 59 -12.09 4.42 -7.39
N ASP A 60 -13.12 3.95 -8.07
CA ASP A 60 -14.40 3.64 -7.46
C ASP A 60 -14.43 2.15 -7.08
N ARG A 61 -14.51 1.88 -5.79
CA ARG A 61 -14.46 0.51 -5.28
C ARG A 61 -15.64 -0.36 -5.77
N SER A 62 -16.75 0.25 -6.16
CA SER A 62 -17.89 -0.47 -6.72
C SER A 62 -17.66 -1.00 -8.13
N ARG A 63 -16.70 -0.41 -8.87
CA ARG A 63 -16.28 -0.80 -10.23
C ARG A 63 -14.96 -1.55 -10.26
N MET A 64 -14.33 -1.73 -9.09
CA MET A 64 -13.00 -2.31 -8.98
C MET A 64 -13.00 -3.78 -9.42
N GLU A 65 -12.11 -4.11 -10.35
CA GLU A 65 -11.85 -5.46 -10.82
C GLU A 65 -10.33 -5.71 -10.85
N ILE A 66 -9.82 -6.49 -9.88
CA ILE A 66 -8.37 -6.65 -9.65
C ILE A 66 -7.62 -7.14 -10.90
N SER A 67 -8.22 -8.01 -11.70
CA SER A 67 -7.60 -8.52 -12.94
C SER A 67 -7.22 -7.40 -13.91
N LYS A 68 -7.99 -6.32 -13.97
CA LYS A 68 -7.79 -5.18 -14.87
C LYS A 68 -6.56 -4.35 -14.55
N MET A 69 -6.02 -4.46 -13.35
CA MET A 69 -4.79 -3.72 -13.03
C MET A 69 -3.61 -4.08 -13.95
N TRP A 70 -3.63 -5.26 -14.57
CA TRP A 70 -2.60 -5.70 -15.52
C TRP A 70 -2.83 -5.24 -16.97
N GLU A 71 -4.01 -4.67 -17.26
CA GLU A 71 -4.41 -4.26 -18.60
C GLU A 71 -4.04 -2.81 -18.93
N ASN A 72 -3.62 -2.02 -17.93
CA ASN A 72 -3.23 -0.63 -18.11
C ASN A 72 -1.87 -0.32 -17.45
N ARG A 73 -1.22 0.75 -17.93
CA ARG A 73 0.13 1.16 -17.47
C ARG A 73 0.17 1.69 -16.05
N LEU A 74 -0.98 2.07 -15.51
CA LEU A 74 -1.09 2.69 -14.19
C LEU A 74 -1.37 1.65 -13.09
N TYR A 75 -1.58 0.39 -13.48
CA TYR A 75 -1.95 -0.67 -12.54
C TYR A 75 -3.18 -0.32 -11.71
N MET A 76 -4.16 0.38 -12.30
CA MET A 76 -5.43 0.73 -11.67
C MET A 76 -6.49 -0.32 -11.97
N PRO A 77 -7.20 -0.85 -10.95
CA PRO A 77 -8.23 -1.87 -11.14
C PRO A 77 -9.61 -1.31 -11.53
N ASP A 78 -9.71 -0.04 -11.91
CA ASP A 78 -10.91 0.65 -12.41
C ASP A 78 -10.57 1.31 -13.76
N ASP A 79 -11.12 0.78 -14.85
CA ASP A 79 -10.82 1.25 -16.21
C ASP A 79 -11.22 2.71 -16.47
N ILE A 80 -12.25 3.19 -15.78
CA ILE A 80 -12.68 4.59 -15.93
C ILE A 80 -11.68 5.49 -15.24
N ALA A 81 -11.36 5.20 -13.99
CA ALA A 81 -10.35 5.94 -13.24
C ALA A 81 -8.97 5.86 -13.91
N ALA A 82 -8.60 4.71 -14.49
CA ALA A 82 -7.34 4.57 -15.21
C ALA A 82 -7.23 5.54 -16.41
N LYS A 83 -8.29 5.67 -17.21
CA LYS A 83 -8.31 6.61 -18.34
C LYS A 83 -8.28 8.06 -17.90
N GLU A 84 -9.03 8.41 -16.86
CA GLU A 84 -9.02 9.75 -16.28
C GLU A 84 -7.64 10.12 -15.71
N ALA A 85 -7.01 9.19 -14.99
CA ALA A 85 -5.67 9.36 -14.45
C ALA A 85 -4.60 9.47 -15.57
N GLU A 86 -4.73 8.72 -16.65
CA GLU A 86 -3.83 8.81 -17.80
C GLU A 86 -3.91 10.21 -18.44
N SER A 87 -5.13 10.73 -18.68
CA SER A 87 -5.33 12.08 -19.19
C SER A 87 -4.79 13.15 -18.24
N TYR A 88 -4.98 12.97 -16.91
CA TYR A 88 -4.43 13.88 -15.91
C TYR A 88 -2.90 13.89 -15.96
N LEU A 89 -2.25 12.74 -16.07
CA LEU A 89 -0.80 12.63 -16.17
C LEU A 89 -0.25 13.28 -17.44
N GLU A 90 -0.94 13.13 -18.58
CA GLU A 90 -0.57 13.81 -19.84
C GLU A 90 -0.58 15.33 -19.68
N ASP A 91 -1.60 15.88 -18.98
CA ASP A 91 -1.67 17.30 -18.67
C ASP A 91 -0.52 17.75 -17.76
N MET A 92 -0.19 16.97 -16.70
CA MET A 92 0.97 17.27 -15.86
C MET A 92 2.28 17.24 -16.66
N MET A 93 2.46 16.27 -17.54
CA MET A 93 3.63 16.22 -18.43
C MET A 93 3.73 17.43 -19.35
N ALA A 94 2.60 17.87 -19.92
CA ALA A 94 2.55 19.07 -20.76
C ALA A 94 2.94 20.34 -20.01
N ARG A 95 2.58 20.41 -18.73
CA ARG A 95 2.96 21.50 -17.80
C ARG A 95 4.38 21.35 -17.22
N ARG A 96 5.07 20.25 -17.49
CA ARG A 96 6.36 19.87 -16.89
C ARG A 96 6.31 19.82 -15.36
N ASP A 97 5.21 19.28 -14.85
CA ASP A 97 4.95 19.12 -13.43
C ASP A 97 4.80 17.64 -13.07
N SER A 98 4.63 17.36 -11.79
CA SER A 98 4.43 16.02 -11.25
C SER A 98 3.26 16.03 -10.25
N CYS A 99 2.72 14.84 -9.98
CA CYS A 99 1.71 14.66 -8.96
C CYS A 99 2.08 13.50 -8.03
N GLY A 100 1.42 13.42 -6.90
CA GLY A 100 1.46 12.27 -6.01
C GLY A 100 0.43 11.22 -6.41
N GLY A 101 0.39 10.14 -5.65
CA GLY A 101 -0.58 9.08 -5.80
C GLY A 101 -0.62 8.19 -4.56
N VAL A 102 -1.54 7.26 -4.56
CA VAL A 102 -1.71 6.26 -3.50
C VAL A 102 -1.64 4.87 -4.11
N VAL A 103 -0.79 4.03 -3.54
CA VAL A 103 -0.73 2.60 -3.82
C VAL A 103 -1.37 1.85 -2.66
N GLU A 104 -2.27 0.93 -2.96
CA GLU A 104 -2.88 0.04 -1.98
C GLU A 104 -2.29 -1.37 -2.15
N CYS A 105 -1.82 -1.95 -1.06
CA CYS A 105 -1.32 -3.31 -0.97
C CYS A 105 -2.28 -4.16 -0.15
N VAL A 106 -2.62 -5.33 -0.66
CA VAL A 106 -3.50 -6.29 -0.01
C VAL A 106 -2.77 -7.60 0.21
N ILE A 107 -2.88 -8.13 1.43
CA ILE A 107 -2.36 -9.45 1.80
C ILE A 107 -3.55 -10.33 2.18
N GLU A 108 -3.77 -11.40 1.44
CA GLU A 108 -4.84 -12.37 1.65
C GLU A 108 -4.28 -13.72 2.12
N GLY A 109 -5.08 -14.47 2.84
CA GLY A 109 -4.75 -15.81 3.29
C GLY A 109 -3.77 -15.85 4.49
N LEU A 110 -3.49 -14.70 5.11
CA LEU A 110 -2.66 -14.67 6.31
C LEU A 110 -3.47 -15.24 7.49
N PRO A 111 -2.98 -16.26 8.20
CA PRO A 111 -3.68 -16.80 9.36
C PRO A 111 -3.74 -15.77 10.50
N ALA A 112 -4.73 -15.92 11.39
CA ALA A 112 -4.80 -15.10 12.59
C ALA A 112 -3.59 -15.33 13.51
N GLY A 113 -3.14 -14.27 14.20
CA GLY A 113 -2.08 -14.36 15.22
C GLY A 113 -0.66 -14.16 14.69
N VAL A 114 -0.48 -13.75 13.43
CA VAL A 114 0.85 -13.35 12.94
C VAL A 114 1.17 -11.93 13.40
N GLY A 115 2.32 -11.76 14.05
CA GLY A 115 2.75 -10.52 14.68
C GLY A 115 2.71 -10.61 16.20
N GLU A 116 3.19 -9.57 16.87
CA GLU A 116 3.25 -9.48 18.32
C GLU A 116 2.47 -8.27 18.84
N PRO A 117 1.95 -8.31 20.07
CA PRO A 117 1.05 -7.25 20.53
C PRO A 117 1.72 -5.90 20.83
N VAL A 118 3.06 -5.84 20.98
CA VAL A 118 3.74 -4.60 21.39
C VAL A 118 4.79 -4.15 20.35
N PHE A 119 6.03 -4.61 20.47
CA PHE A 119 7.13 -4.07 19.65
C PHE A 119 7.20 -4.65 18.24
N ASP A 120 6.86 -5.91 18.10
CA ASP A 120 6.91 -6.64 16.82
C ASP A 120 5.53 -6.83 16.19
N LYS A 121 4.67 -5.82 16.35
CA LYS A 121 3.37 -5.77 15.68
C LYS A 121 3.52 -6.04 14.20
N LEU A 122 2.52 -6.68 13.58
CA LEU A 122 2.45 -6.85 12.15
C LEU A 122 2.66 -5.52 11.40
N MET A 123 2.32 -4.42 12.05
CA MET A 123 2.53 -3.05 11.55
C MET A 123 4.01 -2.65 11.37
N ARG A 124 5.00 -3.49 11.71
CA ARG A 124 6.40 -3.28 11.26
C ARG A 124 6.56 -3.27 9.73
N LEU A 125 5.61 -3.84 9.02
CA LEU A 125 5.48 -3.65 7.57
C LEU A 125 5.47 -2.16 7.19
N TRP A 126 4.94 -1.33 8.03
CA TRP A 126 4.91 0.12 7.96
C TRP A 126 6.30 0.76 7.83
N GLN A 127 7.24 0.35 8.66
CA GLN A 127 8.62 0.84 8.58
C GLN A 127 9.25 0.49 7.24
N SER A 128 8.95 -0.70 6.72
CA SER A 128 9.41 -1.14 5.41
C SER A 128 8.82 -0.27 4.29
N MET A 129 7.54 0.04 4.35
CA MET A 129 6.86 0.92 3.38
C MET A 129 7.42 2.34 3.43
N MET A 130 7.60 2.92 4.63
CA MET A 130 8.19 4.25 4.81
C MET A 130 9.66 4.34 4.37
N SER A 131 10.36 3.22 4.22
CA SER A 131 11.72 3.17 3.69
C SER A 131 11.80 3.27 2.16
N ILE A 132 10.68 3.19 1.46
CA ILE A 132 10.60 3.38 0.01
C ILE A 132 10.75 4.87 -0.29
N GLY A 133 11.60 5.21 -1.26
CA GLY A 133 11.82 6.61 -1.64
C GLY A 133 10.52 7.32 -2.02
N ALA A 134 10.38 8.56 -1.58
CA ALA A 134 9.24 9.45 -1.78
C ALA A 134 7.95 9.12 -1.00
N VAL A 135 7.80 7.96 -0.39
CA VAL A 135 6.67 7.67 0.49
C VAL A 135 6.64 8.64 1.67
N LYS A 136 5.49 9.26 1.92
CA LYS A 136 5.26 10.27 2.96
C LYS A 136 4.19 9.88 3.97
N GLY A 137 3.33 8.93 3.63
CA GLY A 137 2.27 8.46 4.50
C GLY A 137 2.02 6.97 4.27
N VAL A 138 1.64 6.28 5.33
CA VAL A 138 1.18 4.88 5.30
C VAL A 138 -0.01 4.75 6.22
N GLU A 139 -1.04 4.08 5.76
CA GLU A 139 -2.26 3.79 6.52
C GLU A 139 -2.58 2.31 6.48
N ILE A 140 -3.29 1.84 7.49
CA ILE A 140 -3.81 0.47 7.57
C ILE A 140 -5.33 0.54 7.78
N GLY A 141 -6.08 -0.26 7.02
CA GLY A 141 -7.53 -0.24 7.06
C GLY A 141 -8.09 1.15 6.74
N ASP A 142 -8.98 1.66 7.57
CA ASP A 142 -9.53 2.99 7.39
C ASP A 142 -8.52 4.12 7.60
N GLY A 143 -7.39 3.84 8.28
CA GLY A 143 -6.33 4.82 8.47
C GLY A 143 -6.84 6.09 9.16
N PHE A 144 -6.63 7.26 8.53
CA PHE A 144 -7.06 8.54 9.08
C PHE A 144 -8.59 8.74 9.09
N GLU A 145 -9.36 8.01 8.28
CA GLU A 145 -10.84 8.05 8.31
C GLU A 145 -11.40 7.56 9.66
N ALA A 146 -10.64 6.72 10.38
CA ALA A 146 -11.01 6.32 11.74
C ALA A 146 -11.15 7.50 12.71
N ALA A 147 -10.46 8.63 12.46
CA ALA A 147 -10.52 9.82 13.32
C ALA A 147 -11.88 10.54 13.26
N VAL A 148 -12.62 10.40 12.16
CA VAL A 148 -13.92 11.03 11.96
C VAL A 148 -15.07 10.03 12.14
N SER A 149 -14.78 8.76 12.32
CA SER A 149 -15.75 7.70 12.57
C SER A 149 -16.08 7.57 14.05
N THR A 150 -17.32 7.24 14.37
CA THR A 150 -17.68 6.81 15.74
C THR A 150 -17.20 5.38 16.00
N GLY A 151 -16.99 5.01 17.27
CA GLY A 151 -16.58 3.67 17.63
C GLY A 151 -17.52 2.57 17.11
N SER A 152 -18.83 2.84 17.08
CA SER A 152 -19.82 1.88 16.55
C SER A 152 -19.75 1.73 15.02
N GLN A 153 -19.38 2.77 14.31
CA GLN A 153 -19.18 2.73 12.85
C GLN A 153 -17.88 2.03 12.48
N ASN A 154 -16.81 2.31 13.22
CA ASN A 154 -15.49 1.77 12.98
C ASN A 154 -15.31 0.33 13.51
N ASN A 155 -16.26 -0.20 14.27
CA ASN A 155 -16.16 -1.54 14.85
C ASN A 155 -16.40 -2.63 13.81
N ASP A 156 -15.46 -3.55 13.69
CA ASP A 156 -15.58 -4.76 12.86
C ASP A 156 -16.28 -5.86 13.63
N SER A 157 -17.61 -5.96 13.50
CA SER A 157 -18.40 -6.97 14.18
C SER A 157 -18.08 -8.37 13.68
N PHE A 158 -17.83 -9.30 14.60
CA PHE A 158 -17.65 -10.71 14.28
C PHE A 158 -18.97 -11.39 13.87
N CYS A 159 -18.87 -12.34 12.96
CA CYS A 159 -19.95 -13.23 12.55
C CYS A 159 -19.40 -14.62 12.28
N ILE A 160 -20.27 -15.55 11.99
CA ILE A 160 -19.90 -16.89 11.48
C ILE A 160 -20.14 -16.87 9.97
N ASP A 161 -19.16 -17.29 9.19
CA ASP A 161 -19.28 -17.40 7.74
C ASP A 161 -20.10 -18.65 7.32
N SER A 162 -20.29 -18.82 6.03
CA SER A 162 -21.05 -19.97 5.48
C SER A 162 -20.37 -21.34 5.71
N ALA A 163 -19.09 -21.35 6.03
CA ALA A 163 -18.30 -22.53 6.34
C ALA A 163 -18.23 -22.84 7.85
N GLY A 164 -18.84 -21.99 8.69
CA GLY A 164 -18.87 -22.15 10.14
C GLY A 164 -17.64 -21.55 10.85
N HIS A 165 -16.85 -20.74 10.18
CA HIS A 165 -15.67 -20.10 10.78
C HIS A 165 -15.97 -18.68 11.25
N PRO A 166 -15.25 -18.19 12.30
CA PRO A 166 -15.28 -16.80 12.68
C PRO A 166 -14.81 -15.89 11.53
N ALA A 167 -15.60 -14.88 11.20
CA ALA A 167 -15.30 -13.87 10.19
C ALA A 167 -15.74 -12.49 10.68
N LYS A 168 -15.35 -11.43 9.99
CA LYS A 168 -15.81 -10.06 10.25
C LYS A 168 -16.76 -9.60 9.16
N ARG A 169 -17.73 -8.76 9.52
CA ARG A 169 -18.69 -8.14 8.57
C ARG A 169 -18.06 -7.01 7.76
N THR A 170 -17.08 -6.33 8.36
CA THR A 170 -16.34 -5.19 7.80
C THR A 170 -14.85 -5.39 8.07
N ASN A 171 -14.01 -4.56 7.51
CA ASN A 171 -12.55 -4.64 7.71
C ASN A 171 -11.94 -3.24 7.90
N HIS A 172 -12.54 -2.43 8.76
CA HIS A 172 -12.07 -1.09 9.11
C HIS A 172 -10.67 -1.12 9.73
N SER A 173 -10.39 -2.15 10.53
CA SER A 173 -9.07 -2.39 11.13
C SER A 173 -7.98 -2.81 10.12
N GLY A 174 -8.37 -3.11 8.87
CA GLY A 174 -7.44 -3.54 7.83
C GLY A 174 -6.73 -4.85 8.13
N GLY A 175 -7.43 -5.82 8.74
CA GLY A 175 -6.90 -7.17 9.00
C GLY A 175 -5.96 -7.27 10.21
N VAL A 176 -5.86 -6.20 11.04
CA VAL A 176 -4.94 -6.16 12.18
C VAL A 176 -5.67 -5.76 13.45
N LEU A 177 -5.69 -6.66 14.43
CA LEU A 177 -6.24 -6.42 15.78
C LEU A 177 -5.17 -6.70 16.84
N GLY A 178 -5.01 -5.80 17.80
CA GLY A 178 -4.01 -5.94 18.86
C GLY A 178 -2.56 -6.06 18.37
N GLY A 179 -2.27 -5.65 17.13
CA GLY A 179 -0.94 -5.77 16.51
C GLY A 179 -0.69 -7.07 15.77
N MET A 180 -1.68 -7.95 15.71
CA MET A 180 -1.62 -9.26 15.05
C MET A 180 -2.66 -9.35 13.92
N SER A 181 -2.42 -10.23 12.94
CA SER A 181 -3.41 -10.54 11.91
C SER A 181 -4.65 -11.20 12.50
N ASP A 182 -5.80 -10.99 11.88
CA ASP A 182 -7.09 -11.52 12.32
C ASP A 182 -7.79 -12.42 11.29
N SER A 183 -7.06 -12.90 10.30
CA SER A 183 -7.48 -13.68 9.11
C SER A 183 -8.23 -12.89 8.05
N SER A 184 -8.61 -11.63 8.29
CA SER A 184 -9.13 -10.77 7.23
C SER A 184 -7.98 -10.31 6.31
N PRO A 185 -8.25 -9.84 5.09
CA PRO A 185 -7.23 -9.24 4.26
C PRO A 185 -6.52 -8.09 4.98
N VAL A 186 -5.19 -8.11 4.99
CA VAL A 186 -4.42 -6.95 5.49
C VAL A 186 -4.36 -5.92 4.39
N VAL A 187 -4.87 -4.71 4.67
CA VAL A 187 -4.96 -3.62 3.68
C VAL A 187 -4.09 -2.45 4.14
N ILE A 188 -3.11 -2.10 3.31
CA ILE A 188 -2.14 -1.04 3.57
C ILE A 188 -2.16 -0.06 2.41
N ARG A 189 -2.22 1.25 2.70
CA ARG A 189 -2.10 2.31 1.70
C ARG A 189 -0.84 3.11 1.94
N ALA A 190 -0.13 3.46 0.85
CA ALA A 190 1.06 4.28 0.88
C ALA A 190 0.93 5.46 -0.10
N ALA A 191 1.22 6.68 0.39
CA ALA A 191 1.17 7.93 -0.37
C ALA A 191 2.55 8.61 -0.44
#